data_c989a3523f40fb665d3f4db41653769c
#
_entry.id   c989a3523f40fb665d3f4db41653769c
#
_cell.length_a   1.000
_cell.length_b   1.000
_cell.length_c   1.000
_cell.angle_alpha   90.00
_cell.angle_beta   90.00
_cell.angle_gamma   90.00
#
_symmetry.space_group_name_H-M   'P 1'
#
loop_
_entity.id
_entity.type
_entity.pdbx_description
1 polymer ?
#
loop_
_entity_poly.entity_id
_entity_poly.type
_entity_poly.pdbx_seq_one_letter_code
_entity_poly.pdbx_strand_id
1 'polypeptide(L)'
;IAVQINGAFGHKIFNGTGLAYTNMSIFPDYNVLKGAPEKNIVDQNVSDYWLEKGDYVNIEHLTIGFNIPLKSKVVKSLRLSASISNLATITGYSGLTPMINSYVVSSTLGIDDKRTYPLFRTYSLGLSVQF
;
A
#
# COMPACT_ATOMS: atom_id res chain seq x y z
N ILE A 1 -5.88 -21.31 -9.23
CA ILE A 1 -5.96 -20.10 -8.42
C ILE A 1 -4.70 -20.04 -7.58
N ALA A 2 -4.06 -18.88 -7.52
CA ALA A 2 -2.92 -18.59 -6.66
C ALA A 2 -3.18 -17.31 -5.87
N VAL A 3 -2.83 -17.30 -4.58
CA VAL A 3 -2.94 -16.15 -3.69
C VAL A 3 -1.60 -15.99 -2.98
N GLN A 4 -1.08 -14.78 -2.94
CA GLN A 4 0.10 -14.43 -2.16
C GLN A 4 -0.30 -13.41 -1.09
N ILE A 5 0.01 -13.74 0.15
CA ILE A 5 -0.27 -12.90 1.31
C ILE A 5 1.05 -12.69 2.04
N ASN A 6 1.32 -11.46 2.43
CA ASN A 6 2.43 -11.11 3.30
C ASN A 6 1.95 -10.23 4.47
N GLY A 7 2.77 -10.10 5.49
CA GLY A 7 2.46 -9.26 6.63
C GLY A 7 3.67 -9.08 7.53
N ALA A 8 3.64 -8.03 8.34
CA ALA A 8 4.61 -7.78 9.37
C ALA A 8 3.90 -7.30 10.65
N PHE A 9 4.42 -7.70 11.80
CA PHE A 9 3.82 -7.42 13.09
C PHE A 9 4.89 -7.04 14.11
N GLY A 10 4.47 -6.33 15.16
CA GLY A 10 5.33 -6.00 16.30
C GLY A 10 6.28 -4.83 16.06
N HIS A 11 6.09 -4.08 14.97
CA HIS A 11 6.89 -2.89 14.68
C HIS A 11 6.07 -1.60 14.81
N LYS A 12 6.77 -0.48 14.92
CA LYS A 12 6.17 0.84 14.97
C LYS A 12 6.65 1.69 13.81
N ILE A 13 5.81 2.63 13.40
CA ILE A 13 6.07 3.59 12.33
C ILE A 13 5.93 4.98 12.91
N PHE A 14 6.94 5.82 12.67
CA PHE A 14 6.84 7.25 12.96
C PHE A 14 6.10 7.93 11.80
N ASN A 15 4.90 8.43 12.09
CA ASN A 15 4.03 9.08 11.09
C ASN A 15 4.44 10.54 10.87
N GLY A 16 5.52 10.76 10.12
CA GLY A 16 5.99 12.10 9.77
C GLY A 16 5.06 12.83 8.80
N THR A 17 4.29 12.09 8.00
CA THR A 17 3.23 12.67 7.16
C THR A 17 2.11 13.23 8.04
N GLY A 18 1.68 12.50 9.06
CA GLY A 18 0.71 12.97 10.04
C GLY A 18 1.22 14.20 10.79
N LEU A 19 2.45 14.16 11.30
CA LEU A 19 3.11 15.30 11.96
C LEU A 19 3.08 16.56 11.07
N ALA A 20 3.45 16.43 9.79
CA ALA A 20 3.57 17.57 8.90
C ALA A 20 2.23 18.18 8.49
N TYR A 21 1.24 17.34 8.15
CA TYR A 21 -0.01 17.81 7.56
C TYR A 21 -1.18 17.89 8.54
N THR A 22 -0.97 17.67 9.83
CA THR A 22 -1.96 17.93 10.89
C THR A 22 -1.78 19.32 11.52
N ASN A 23 -0.64 19.98 11.25
CA ASN A 23 -0.33 21.30 11.80
C ASN A 23 -1.25 22.38 11.22
N MET A 24 -2.08 22.99 12.05
CA MET A 24 -3.00 24.05 11.66
C MET A 24 -2.33 25.41 11.47
N SER A 25 -1.09 25.60 11.93
CA SER A 25 -0.35 26.87 11.72
C SER A 25 0.00 27.12 10.27
N ILE A 26 0.02 26.08 9.43
CA ILE A 26 0.32 26.19 7.99
C ILE A 26 -0.92 26.46 7.12
N PHE A 27 -2.10 26.36 7.69
CA PHE A 27 -3.36 26.62 6.99
C PHE A 27 -3.68 28.16 7.01
N PRO A 28 -4.13 28.80 5.91
CA PRO A 28 -4.53 28.18 4.63
C PRO A 28 -3.44 28.12 3.55
N ASP A 29 -2.23 28.49 3.83
CA ASP A 29 -1.14 28.56 2.83
C ASP A 29 -0.80 27.17 2.24
N TYR A 30 -0.97 26.14 3.05
CA TYR A 30 -0.79 24.73 2.64
C TYR A 30 -1.98 23.89 3.00
N ASN A 31 -2.20 22.83 2.24
CA ASN A 31 -3.23 21.83 2.54
C ASN A 31 -2.89 21.05 3.81
N VAL A 32 -3.91 20.76 4.60
CA VAL A 32 -3.83 19.92 5.80
C VAL A 32 -4.70 18.67 5.64
N LEU A 33 -4.46 17.66 6.49
CA LEU A 33 -5.30 16.46 6.53
C LEU A 33 -6.73 16.82 6.98
N LYS A 34 -7.71 16.09 6.43
CA LYS A 34 -9.13 16.32 6.71
C LYS A 34 -9.48 16.39 8.20
N GLY A 35 -8.84 15.59 9.04
CA GLY A 35 -9.04 15.58 10.49
C GLY A 35 -8.17 16.58 11.28
N ALA A 36 -7.37 17.41 10.61
CA ALA A 36 -6.47 18.35 11.28
C ALA A 36 -7.22 19.42 12.10
N PRO A 37 -8.33 20.02 11.62
CA PRO A 37 -9.08 21.01 12.39
C PRO A 37 -9.62 20.46 13.72
N GLU A 38 -10.04 19.19 13.75
CA GLU A 38 -10.55 18.55 14.95
C GLU A 38 -9.47 18.33 16.02
N LYS A 39 -8.24 18.06 15.58
CA LYS A 39 -7.09 17.90 16.46
C LYS A 39 -6.52 19.20 16.97
N ASN A 40 -6.70 20.28 16.23
CA ASN A 40 -6.25 21.65 16.54
C ASN A 40 -4.79 21.73 17.00
N ILE A 41 -3.90 20.98 16.33
CA ILE A 41 -2.47 20.97 16.62
C ILE A 41 -1.83 22.12 15.85
N VAL A 42 -1.16 23.02 16.56
CA VAL A 42 -0.51 24.21 15.99
C VAL A 42 1.03 24.13 16.00
N ASP A 43 1.59 23.11 16.65
CA ASP A 43 3.03 22.92 16.78
C ASP A 43 3.47 21.58 16.17
N GLN A 44 4.62 21.60 15.47
CA GLN A 44 5.24 20.39 14.90
C GLN A 44 6.27 19.79 15.87
N ASN A 45 5.83 19.35 17.03
CA ASN A 45 6.72 18.69 17.98
C ASN A 45 6.87 17.20 17.69
N VAL A 46 8.11 16.76 17.48
CA VAL A 46 8.46 15.35 17.37
C VAL A 46 8.25 14.68 18.73
N SER A 47 7.31 13.75 18.79
CA SER A 47 6.97 13.03 20.02
C SER A 47 6.48 11.61 19.68
N ASP A 48 6.31 10.80 20.71
CA ASP A 48 5.74 9.45 20.64
C ASP A 48 4.24 9.44 20.24
N TYR A 49 3.57 10.58 20.31
CA TYR A 49 2.21 10.77 19.78
C TYR A 49 2.10 10.34 18.31
N TRP A 50 3.17 10.51 17.54
CA TRP A 50 3.23 10.17 16.12
C TRP A 50 3.78 8.77 15.85
N LEU A 51 4.03 8.00 16.92
CA LEU A 51 4.55 6.65 16.82
C LEU A 51 3.41 5.63 16.84
N GLU A 52 2.98 5.19 15.67
CA GLU A 52 1.85 4.29 15.48
C GLU A 52 2.29 2.82 15.32
N LYS A 53 1.36 1.88 15.54
CA LYS A 53 1.57 0.47 15.21
C LYS A 53 1.61 0.30 13.70
N GLY A 54 2.67 -0.35 13.21
CA GLY A 54 2.87 -0.64 11.80
C GLY A 54 2.37 -2.01 11.36
N ASP A 55 1.66 -2.73 12.21
CA ASP A 55 1.18 -4.08 11.91
C ASP A 55 0.28 -4.08 10.68
N TYR A 56 0.52 -5.04 9.77
CA TYR A 56 -0.32 -5.17 8.58
C TYR A 56 -0.37 -6.60 8.04
N VAL A 57 -1.42 -6.87 7.29
CA VAL A 57 -1.55 -8.03 6.39
C VAL A 57 -1.89 -7.49 5.00
N ASN A 58 -1.12 -7.87 4.01
CA ASN A 58 -1.32 -7.48 2.62
C ASN A 58 -1.62 -8.69 1.74
N ILE A 59 -2.72 -8.64 0.98
CA ILE A 59 -3.01 -9.56 -0.12
C ILE A 59 -2.32 -9.00 -1.35
N GLU A 60 -1.08 -9.45 -1.56
CA GLU A 60 -0.19 -8.89 -2.56
C GLU A 60 -0.61 -9.26 -3.97
N HIS A 61 -1.00 -10.52 -4.16
CA HIS A 61 -1.32 -11.03 -5.49
C HIS A 61 -2.42 -12.10 -5.44
N LEU A 62 -3.38 -11.94 -6.35
CA LEU A 62 -4.42 -12.94 -6.63
C LEU A 62 -4.42 -13.24 -8.12
N THR A 63 -4.26 -14.51 -8.49
CA THR A 63 -4.35 -14.96 -9.88
C THR A 63 -5.36 -16.09 -10.02
N ILE A 64 -6.22 -15.96 -11.01
CA ILE A 64 -7.15 -17.00 -11.46
C ILE A 64 -6.84 -17.33 -12.90
N GLY A 65 -6.67 -18.59 -13.22
CA GLY A 65 -6.42 -19.07 -14.59
C GLY A 65 -7.26 -20.26 -14.95
N PHE A 66 -7.74 -20.26 -16.20
CA PHE A 66 -8.49 -21.38 -16.80
C PHE A 66 -7.76 -21.85 -18.06
N ASN A 67 -7.54 -23.17 -18.14
CA ASN A 67 -7.05 -23.82 -19.35
C ASN A 67 -8.24 -24.44 -20.08
N ILE A 68 -8.45 -24.04 -21.30
CA ILE A 68 -9.51 -24.55 -22.18
C ILE A 68 -8.86 -25.45 -23.24
N PRO A 69 -8.98 -26.78 -23.12
CA PRO A 69 -8.45 -27.68 -24.15
C PRO A 69 -9.30 -27.54 -25.41
N LEU A 70 -8.68 -27.25 -26.54
CA LEU A 70 -9.34 -27.12 -27.82
C LEU A 70 -9.06 -28.37 -28.68
N LYS A 71 -10.10 -28.98 -29.22
CA LYS A 71 -10.00 -30.12 -30.14
C LYS A 71 -9.76 -29.66 -31.60
N SER A 72 -8.85 -28.71 -31.80
CA SER A 72 -8.49 -28.20 -33.13
C SER A 72 -7.14 -28.78 -33.58
N LYS A 73 -6.95 -28.97 -34.87
CA LYS A 73 -5.66 -29.40 -35.43
C LYS A 73 -4.58 -28.31 -35.39
N VAL A 74 -5.00 -27.03 -35.21
CA VAL A 74 -4.10 -25.87 -35.24
C VAL A 74 -3.84 -25.34 -33.84
N VAL A 75 -4.87 -25.22 -33.00
CA VAL A 75 -4.76 -24.70 -31.62
C VAL A 75 -5.02 -25.81 -30.64
N LYS A 76 -4.03 -26.13 -29.82
CA LYS A 76 -4.08 -27.23 -28.83
C LYS A 76 -4.73 -26.80 -27.51
N SER A 77 -4.41 -25.61 -27.06
CA SER A 77 -4.98 -25.10 -25.81
C SER A 77 -5.05 -23.57 -25.79
N LEU A 78 -6.01 -23.07 -25.06
CA LEU A 78 -6.20 -21.67 -24.75
C LEU A 78 -6.15 -21.48 -23.23
N ARG A 79 -5.30 -20.58 -22.75
CA ARG A 79 -5.27 -20.22 -21.33
C ARG A 79 -5.71 -18.78 -21.15
N LEU A 80 -6.76 -18.60 -20.37
CA LEU A 80 -7.23 -17.32 -19.88
C LEU A 80 -6.73 -17.12 -18.46
N SER A 81 -6.19 -15.95 -18.15
CA SER A 81 -5.79 -15.60 -16.79
C SER A 81 -6.22 -14.18 -16.44
N ALA A 82 -6.60 -14.00 -15.19
CA ALA A 82 -6.84 -12.70 -14.59
C ALA A 82 -6.02 -12.59 -13.32
N SER A 83 -5.35 -11.47 -13.12
CA SER A 83 -4.59 -11.24 -11.90
C SER A 83 -4.82 -9.83 -11.35
N ILE A 84 -4.75 -9.73 -10.03
CA ILE A 84 -4.87 -8.47 -9.29
C ILE A 84 -3.65 -8.38 -8.40
N SER A 85 -2.90 -7.28 -8.51
CA SER A 85 -1.80 -6.97 -7.60
C SER A 85 -2.24 -5.91 -6.60
N ASN A 86 -1.73 -6.00 -5.37
CA ASN A 86 -2.08 -5.14 -4.24
C ASN A 86 -3.60 -5.08 -4.01
N LEU A 87 -4.21 -6.26 -3.86
CA LEU A 87 -5.67 -6.38 -3.74
C LEU A 87 -6.19 -5.66 -2.51
N ALA A 88 -5.56 -5.84 -1.35
CA ALA A 88 -5.96 -5.19 -0.12
C ALA A 88 -4.81 -5.19 0.91
N THR A 89 -4.72 -4.12 1.69
CA THR A 89 -3.88 -4.03 2.87
C THR A 89 -4.76 -3.78 4.08
N ILE A 90 -4.67 -4.66 5.07
CA ILE A 90 -5.39 -4.56 6.35
C ILE A 90 -4.38 -4.07 7.38
N THR A 91 -4.61 -2.89 7.93
CA THR A 91 -3.71 -2.24 8.89
C THR A 91 -4.46 -1.28 9.80
N GLY A 92 -3.93 -1.02 10.98
CA GLY A 92 -4.38 0.07 11.86
C GLY A 92 -3.55 1.35 11.71
N TYR A 93 -2.55 1.37 10.82
CA TYR A 93 -1.75 2.56 10.56
C TYR A 93 -2.57 3.64 9.85
N SER A 94 -2.47 4.89 10.32
CA SER A 94 -3.28 6.01 9.81
C SER A 94 -2.71 6.69 8.55
N GLY A 95 -1.46 6.40 8.19
CA GLY A 95 -0.81 6.92 6.98
C GLY A 95 -1.22 6.21 5.70
N LEU A 96 -0.56 6.53 4.60
CA LEU A 96 -0.91 6.03 3.26
C LEU A 96 -0.66 4.53 3.08
N THR A 97 0.39 4.01 3.67
CA THR A 97 0.73 2.58 3.67
C THR A 97 1.65 2.26 4.83
N PRO A 98 1.50 1.10 5.49
CA PRO A 98 2.44 0.65 6.51
C PRO A 98 3.73 0.05 5.93
N MET A 99 3.77 -0.21 4.62
CA MET A 99 4.93 -0.74 3.91
C MET A 99 5.86 0.41 3.51
N ILE A 100 6.55 0.98 4.51
CA ILE A 100 7.41 2.14 4.33
C ILE A 100 8.81 1.69 3.93
N ASN A 101 9.24 2.14 2.75
CA ASN A 101 10.63 2.12 2.32
C ASN A 101 11.13 3.55 2.27
N SER A 102 11.80 3.99 3.33
CA SER A 102 12.49 5.29 3.32
C SER A 102 13.71 5.21 2.41
N TYR A 103 13.55 5.65 1.17
CA TYR A 103 14.62 5.65 0.16
C TYR A 103 15.73 6.67 0.42
N VAL A 104 15.50 7.60 1.33
CA VAL A 104 16.34 8.81 1.41
C VAL A 104 17.56 8.63 2.28
N VAL A 105 17.47 7.80 3.29
CA VAL A 105 18.62 7.43 4.13
C VAL A 105 18.44 5.99 4.57
N SER A 106 19.37 5.13 4.22
CA SER A 106 19.33 3.69 4.53
C SER A 106 19.29 3.35 6.03
N SER A 107 19.38 4.35 6.90
CA SER A 107 19.33 4.24 8.34
C SER A 107 17.98 4.62 8.99
N THR A 108 16.98 5.03 8.22
CA THR A 108 15.69 5.53 8.75
C THR A 108 14.53 4.58 8.45
N LEU A 109 14.70 3.31 8.78
CA LEU A 109 13.61 2.33 8.70
C LEU A 109 12.50 2.70 9.67
N GLY A 110 11.25 2.61 9.20
CA GLY A 110 10.07 2.87 10.02
C GLY A 110 9.68 4.34 10.16
N ILE A 111 10.23 5.23 9.32
CA ILE A 111 9.84 6.64 9.27
C ILE A 111 9.06 6.90 7.98
N ASP A 112 7.81 7.34 8.11
CA ASP A 112 7.03 7.91 7.01
C ASP A 112 7.43 9.39 6.83
N ASP A 113 8.27 9.66 5.83
CA ASP A 113 8.89 10.97 5.58
C ASP A 113 8.15 11.83 4.55
N LYS A 114 6.86 11.60 4.32
CA LYS A 114 6.01 12.29 3.32
C LYS A 114 6.31 11.93 1.86
N ARG A 115 7.24 11.02 1.59
CA ARG A 115 7.60 10.58 0.24
C ARG A 115 7.05 9.20 -0.10
N THR A 116 6.36 8.59 0.87
CA THR A 116 5.70 7.32 0.69
C THR A 116 4.55 7.46 -0.30
N TYR A 117 4.62 6.73 -1.39
CA TYR A 117 3.56 6.68 -2.39
C TYR A 117 2.54 5.59 -2.04
N PRO A 118 1.24 5.84 -2.12
CA PRO A 118 0.25 4.80 -1.86
C PRO A 118 0.37 3.68 -2.89
N LEU A 119 0.24 2.44 -2.42
CA LEU A 119 0.20 1.29 -3.32
C LEU A 119 -1.06 1.34 -4.17
N PHE A 120 -0.89 1.24 -5.47
CA PHE A 120 -2.01 1.17 -6.40
C PHE A 120 -2.34 -0.28 -6.75
N ARG A 121 -3.62 -0.52 -6.93
CA ARG A 121 -4.14 -1.82 -7.36
C ARG A 121 -4.03 -1.92 -8.87
N THR A 122 -3.44 -3.03 -9.35
CA THR A 122 -3.29 -3.30 -10.78
C THR A 122 -4.11 -4.52 -11.16
N TYR A 123 -4.89 -4.40 -12.22
CA TYR A 123 -5.66 -5.49 -12.82
C TYR A 123 -5.01 -5.88 -14.14
N SER A 124 -4.77 -7.16 -14.33
CA SER A 124 -4.16 -7.69 -15.55
C SER A 124 -4.99 -8.85 -16.09
N LEU A 125 -5.19 -8.86 -17.41
CA LEU A 125 -5.80 -9.96 -18.13
C LEU A 125 -4.77 -10.56 -19.08
N GLY A 126 -4.65 -11.87 -19.09
CA GLY A 126 -3.73 -12.60 -19.94
C GLY A 126 -4.44 -13.64 -20.80
N LEU A 127 -4.02 -13.72 -22.04
CA LEU A 127 -4.42 -14.74 -23.00
C LEU A 127 -3.17 -15.41 -23.53
N SER A 128 -3.11 -16.74 -23.41
CA SER A 128 -2.03 -17.56 -23.97
C SER A 128 -2.63 -18.62 -24.88
N VAL A 129 -2.11 -18.71 -26.09
CA VAL A 129 -2.54 -19.67 -27.10
C VAL A 129 -1.38 -20.60 -27.42
N GLN A 130 -1.61 -21.90 -27.37
CA GLN A 130 -0.62 -22.93 -27.73
C GLN A 130 -1.06 -23.61 -29.03
N PHE A 131 -0.19 -23.59 -30.02
CA PHE A 131 -0.35 -24.20 -31.31
C PHE A 131 0.24 -25.61 -31.38
#